data_ff2aeca67a27684aab9e995bf09656c9
#
_entry.id   ff2aeca67a27684aab9e995bf09656c9
#
_cell.length_a   1.000
_cell.length_b   1.000
_cell.length_c   1.000
_cell.angle_alpha   90.00
_cell.angle_beta   90.00
_cell.angle_gamma   90.00
#
_symmetry.space_group_name_H-M   'P 1'
#
loop_
_entity.id
_entity.type
_entity.pdbx_description
1 polymer ?
#
loop_
_entity_poly.entity_id
_entity_poly.type
_entity_poly.pdbx_seq_one_letter_code
_entity_poly.pdbx_strand_id
1 'polypeptide(L)'
;MVKNEIKKPGPTDSDFVFGLLNGSKETLNELYKAYFPMVMQLVITNNGDEDDAKDIFQETVIVLYNKVQQGNFELSSKLKTFIYSVARRLWLKKLTLLARKSGSIRDFEDILPVEQDLEQHEEKDEQFRMMGLALGKLGEPCKTIIEDFYIHNNSMQDICEKFGYTNADNAKNQKYKCLQRLKKLFFQV
;
A
#
# COMPACT_ATOMS: atom_id res chain seq x y z
N MET A 1 22.90 -12.64 -22.43
CA MET A 1 21.58 -12.23 -22.96
C MET A 1 20.63 -12.13 -21.79
N VAL A 2 20.42 -10.93 -21.25
CA VAL A 2 19.47 -10.68 -20.16
C VAL A 2 18.11 -10.48 -20.81
N LYS A 3 17.17 -11.41 -20.55
CA LYS A 3 15.79 -11.26 -21.01
C LYS A 3 15.16 -10.11 -20.20
N ASN A 4 14.94 -8.98 -20.86
CA ASN A 4 14.04 -7.94 -20.35
C ASN A 4 12.62 -8.53 -20.30
N GLU A 5 12.20 -8.99 -19.14
CA GLU A 5 10.79 -9.27 -18.88
C GLU A 5 10.06 -7.93 -18.81
N ILE A 6 9.39 -7.58 -19.89
CA ILE A 6 8.40 -6.49 -19.92
C ILE A 6 7.31 -6.91 -18.93
N LYS A 7 7.27 -6.30 -17.74
CA LYS A 7 6.15 -6.47 -16.79
C LYS A 7 4.86 -6.15 -17.54
N LYS A 8 3.98 -7.14 -17.70
CA LYS A 8 2.62 -6.91 -18.22
C LYS A 8 1.96 -5.82 -17.36
N PRO A 9 1.26 -4.86 -17.97
CA PRO A 9 0.46 -3.91 -17.21
C PRO A 9 -0.50 -4.70 -16.30
N GLY A 10 -0.67 -4.22 -15.05
CA GLY A 10 -1.59 -4.86 -14.10
C GLY A 10 -3.03 -4.81 -14.60
N PRO A 11 -3.92 -5.63 -14.00
CA PRO A 11 -5.32 -5.67 -14.39
C PRO A 11 -5.98 -4.28 -14.25
N THR A 12 -6.82 -3.94 -15.21
CA THR A 12 -7.64 -2.73 -15.19
C THR A 12 -8.89 -2.94 -14.33
N ASP A 13 -9.58 -1.85 -13.96
CA ASP A 13 -10.85 -1.93 -13.23
C ASP A 13 -11.88 -2.79 -13.96
N SER A 14 -11.92 -2.72 -15.30
CA SER A 14 -12.79 -3.55 -16.15
C SER A 14 -12.41 -5.03 -16.11
N ASP A 15 -11.11 -5.36 -16.05
CA ASP A 15 -10.65 -6.74 -15.92
C ASP A 15 -11.09 -7.36 -14.60
N PHE A 16 -11.06 -6.58 -13.51
CA PHE A 16 -11.56 -7.01 -12.20
C PHE A 16 -13.06 -7.29 -12.23
N VAL A 17 -13.85 -6.38 -12.80
CA VAL A 17 -15.32 -6.57 -12.92
C VAL A 17 -15.64 -7.80 -13.76
N PHE A 18 -15.00 -7.94 -14.92
CA PHE A 18 -15.19 -9.10 -15.80
C PHE A 18 -14.78 -10.42 -15.14
N GLY A 19 -13.65 -10.43 -14.45
CA GLY A 19 -13.17 -11.61 -13.73
C GLY A 19 -14.11 -12.03 -12.59
N LEU A 20 -14.70 -11.06 -11.86
CA LEU A 20 -15.71 -11.33 -10.83
C LEU A 20 -17.02 -11.88 -11.42
N LEU A 21 -17.46 -11.36 -12.56
CA LEU A 21 -18.62 -11.90 -13.27
C LEU A 21 -18.45 -13.39 -13.60
N ASN A 22 -17.23 -13.78 -13.99
CA ASN A 22 -16.92 -15.15 -14.37
C ASN A 22 -16.47 -16.05 -13.18
N GLY A 23 -16.50 -15.55 -11.95
CA GLY A 23 -16.11 -16.30 -10.75
C GLY A 23 -14.63 -16.69 -10.71
N SER A 24 -13.75 -15.91 -11.34
CA SER A 24 -12.32 -16.20 -11.41
C SER A 24 -11.65 -16.07 -10.02
N LYS A 25 -11.01 -17.16 -9.57
CA LYS A 25 -10.21 -17.18 -8.34
C LYS A 25 -8.97 -16.31 -8.46
N GLU A 26 -8.39 -16.25 -9.64
CA GLU A 26 -7.23 -15.42 -9.96
C GLU A 26 -7.56 -13.96 -9.72
N THR A 27 -8.74 -13.51 -10.18
CA THR A 27 -9.22 -12.14 -9.97
C THR A 27 -9.38 -11.81 -8.49
N LEU A 28 -9.88 -12.72 -7.67
CA LEU A 28 -9.98 -12.52 -6.22
C LEU A 28 -8.60 -12.36 -5.58
N ASN A 29 -7.62 -13.18 -5.99
CA ASN A 29 -6.25 -13.05 -5.50
C ASN A 29 -5.60 -11.73 -5.90
N GLU A 30 -5.82 -11.26 -7.13
CA GLU A 30 -5.30 -9.97 -7.60
C GLU A 30 -6.00 -8.79 -6.88
N LEU A 31 -7.30 -8.86 -6.64
CA LEU A 31 -8.02 -7.90 -5.80
C LEU A 31 -7.44 -7.81 -4.39
N TYR A 32 -7.18 -8.97 -3.78
CA TYR A 32 -6.58 -9.02 -2.45
C TYR A 32 -5.22 -8.32 -2.44
N LYS A 33 -4.33 -8.68 -3.38
CA LYS A 33 -3.01 -8.05 -3.48
C LYS A 33 -3.06 -6.55 -3.73
N ALA A 34 -4.00 -6.10 -4.59
CA ALA A 34 -4.08 -4.72 -5.00
C ALA A 34 -4.69 -3.80 -3.92
N TYR A 35 -5.71 -4.27 -3.19
CA TYR A 35 -6.54 -3.38 -2.37
C TYR A 35 -6.56 -3.71 -0.88
N PHE A 36 -6.18 -4.93 -0.46
CA PHE A 36 -6.15 -5.28 0.97
C PHE A 36 -5.21 -4.39 1.79
N PRO A 37 -3.98 -4.03 1.32
CA PRO A 37 -3.11 -3.15 2.09
C PRO A 37 -3.74 -1.81 2.45
N MET A 38 -4.52 -1.23 1.54
CA MET A 38 -5.25 0.03 1.75
C MET A 38 -6.35 -0.13 2.82
N VAL A 39 -7.11 -1.22 2.76
CA VAL A 39 -8.17 -1.50 3.76
C VAL A 39 -7.55 -1.83 5.12
N MET A 40 -6.46 -2.58 5.15
CA MET A 40 -5.72 -2.87 6.37
C MET A 40 -5.24 -1.58 7.05
N GLN A 41 -4.67 -0.65 6.28
CA GLN A 41 -4.25 0.63 6.82
C GLN A 41 -5.42 1.44 7.38
N LEU A 42 -6.55 1.50 6.66
CA LEU A 42 -7.78 2.16 7.13
C LEU A 42 -8.21 1.62 8.50
N VAL A 43 -8.26 0.31 8.65
CA VAL A 43 -8.76 -0.35 9.87
C VAL A 43 -7.78 -0.14 11.03
N ILE A 44 -6.47 -0.37 10.82
CA ILE A 44 -5.44 -0.23 11.87
C ILE A 44 -5.33 1.23 12.33
N THR A 45 -5.36 2.20 11.42
CA THR A 45 -5.30 3.63 11.77
C THR A 45 -6.52 4.06 12.60
N ASN A 46 -7.63 3.34 12.48
CA ASN A 46 -8.87 3.61 13.20
C ASN A 46 -9.15 2.58 14.32
N ASN A 47 -8.10 2.16 15.04
CA ASN A 47 -8.16 1.32 16.25
C ASN A 47 -8.67 -0.13 16.03
N GLY A 48 -8.57 -0.67 14.81
CA GLY A 48 -8.77 -2.07 14.53
C GLY A 48 -7.46 -2.86 14.48
N ASP A 49 -7.57 -4.15 14.28
CA ASP A 49 -6.45 -5.07 14.10
C ASP A 49 -6.45 -5.71 12.70
N GLU A 50 -5.49 -6.61 12.46
CA GLU A 50 -5.35 -7.29 11.17
C GLU A 50 -6.52 -8.22 10.87
N ASP A 51 -7.10 -8.87 11.88
CA ASP A 51 -8.23 -9.77 11.70
C ASP A 51 -9.50 -8.97 11.39
N ASP A 52 -9.70 -7.84 12.05
CA ASP A 52 -10.72 -6.86 11.68
C ASP A 52 -10.59 -6.42 10.22
N ALA A 53 -9.36 -6.15 9.77
CA ALA A 53 -9.11 -5.72 8.39
C ALA A 53 -9.43 -6.81 7.37
N LYS A 54 -9.11 -8.08 7.68
CA LYS A 54 -9.47 -9.24 6.85
C LYS A 54 -10.98 -9.39 6.71
N ASP A 55 -11.70 -9.29 7.83
CA ASP A 55 -13.15 -9.37 7.85
C ASP A 55 -13.80 -8.26 7.02
N ILE A 56 -13.38 -7.01 7.24
CA ILE A 56 -13.89 -5.84 6.50
C ILE A 56 -13.58 -5.95 5.01
N PHE A 57 -12.39 -6.42 4.64
CA PHE A 57 -12.05 -6.61 3.24
C PHE A 57 -12.89 -7.70 2.60
N GLN A 58 -13.10 -8.83 3.28
CA GLN A 58 -13.94 -9.92 2.80
C GLN A 58 -15.38 -9.45 2.59
N GLU A 59 -15.98 -8.74 3.56
CA GLU A 59 -17.31 -8.16 3.39
C GLU A 59 -17.37 -7.16 2.23
N THR A 60 -16.33 -6.34 2.05
CA THR A 60 -16.22 -5.40 0.93
C THR A 60 -16.23 -6.11 -0.42
N VAL A 61 -15.46 -7.20 -0.55
CA VAL A 61 -15.44 -8.03 -1.77
C VAL A 61 -16.78 -8.68 -2.03
N ILE A 62 -17.48 -9.17 -0.99
CA ILE A 62 -18.84 -9.72 -1.11
C ILE A 62 -19.81 -8.65 -1.63
N VAL A 63 -19.75 -7.42 -1.10
CA VAL A 63 -20.59 -6.31 -1.59
C VAL A 63 -20.31 -6.00 -3.06
N LEU A 64 -19.04 -5.94 -3.46
CA LEU A 64 -18.64 -5.73 -4.85
C LEU A 64 -19.16 -6.85 -5.74
N TYR A 65 -18.91 -8.11 -5.36
CA TYR A 65 -19.36 -9.30 -6.09
C TYR A 65 -20.87 -9.29 -6.33
N ASN A 66 -21.65 -9.05 -5.27
CA ASN A 66 -23.11 -9.02 -5.37
C ASN A 66 -23.59 -7.91 -6.31
N LYS A 67 -22.94 -6.72 -6.28
CA LYS A 67 -23.28 -5.64 -7.20
C LYS A 67 -22.96 -5.99 -8.66
N VAL A 68 -21.79 -6.60 -8.90
CA VAL A 68 -21.37 -7.04 -10.23
C VAL A 68 -22.31 -8.12 -10.77
N GLN A 69 -22.78 -9.06 -9.95
CA GLN A 69 -23.71 -10.13 -10.35
C GLN A 69 -25.12 -9.63 -10.69
N GLN A 70 -25.51 -8.44 -10.24
CA GLN A 70 -26.81 -7.83 -10.60
C GLN A 70 -26.91 -7.40 -12.08
N GLY A 71 -25.80 -7.45 -12.83
CA GLY A 71 -25.77 -7.29 -14.30
C GLY A 71 -25.86 -5.85 -14.82
N ASN A 72 -26.13 -4.86 -13.96
CA ASN A 72 -26.21 -3.44 -14.32
C ASN A 72 -25.18 -2.59 -13.55
N PHE A 73 -24.08 -3.21 -13.13
CA PHE A 73 -23.05 -2.52 -12.37
C PHE A 73 -22.14 -1.73 -13.29
N GLU A 74 -22.26 -0.40 -13.24
CA GLU A 74 -21.33 0.53 -13.84
C GLU A 74 -20.52 1.22 -12.74
N LEU A 75 -19.19 1.20 -12.87
CA LEU A 75 -18.30 1.95 -11.99
C LEU A 75 -18.46 3.46 -12.30
N SER A 76 -19.09 4.18 -11.41
CA SER A 76 -19.16 5.66 -11.47
C SER A 76 -17.87 6.35 -11.04
N SER A 77 -16.94 5.58 -10.46
CA SER A 77 -15.63 6.02 -9.98
C SER A 77 -14.61 4.90 -10.19
N LYS A 78 -13.32 5.15 -9.90
CA LYS A 78 -12.31 4.10 -9.91
C LYS A 78 -12.68 2.97 -8.92
N LEU A 79 -12.35 1.74 -9.24
CA LEU A 79 -12.59 0.57 -8.37
C LEU A 79 -11.96 0.74 -6.98
N LYS A 80 -10.76 1.35 -6.92
CA LYS A 80 -10.09 1.72 -5.67
C LYS A 80 -10.99 2.57 -4.77
N THR A 81 -11.61 3.61 -5.33
CA THR A 81 -12.53 4.53 -4.62
C THR A 81 -13.76 3.78 -4.11
N PHE A 82 -14.34 2.92 -4.94
CA PHE A 82 -15.47 2.08 -4.55
C PHE A 82 -15.14 1.17 -3.37
N ILE A 83 -14.04 0.40 -3.46
CA ILE A 83 -13.61 -0.53 -2.41
C ILE A 83 -13.35 0.24 -1.11
N TYR A 84 -12.63 1.35 -1.17
CA TYR A 84 -12.35 2.16 0.01
C TYR A 84 -13.62 2.69 0.68
N SER A 85 -14.55 3.25 -0.09
CA SER A 85 -15.82 3.79 0.41
C SER A 85 -16.69 2.73 1.08
N VAL A 86 -16.74 1.52 0.52
CA VAL A 86 -17.47 0.39 1.11
C VAL A 86 -16.79 -0.07 2.40
N ALA A 87 -15.48 -0.30 2.37
CA ALA A 87 -14.72 -0.73 3.55
C ALA A 87 -14.84 0.27 4.71
N ARG A 88 -14.71 1.58 4.42
CA ARG A 88 -14.87 2.65 5.40
C ARG A 88 -16.26 2.63 6.05
N ARG A 89 -17.30 2.47 5.24
CA ARG A 89 -18.69 2.40 5.75
C ARG A 89 -18.90 1.18 6.65
N LEU A 90 -18.37 0.02 6.25
CA LEU A 90 -18.44 -1.20 7.04
C LEU A 90 -17.70 -1.07 8.37
N TRP A 91 -16.49 -0.50 8.33
CA TRP A 91 -15.68 -0.26 9.52
C TRP A 91 -16.36 0.70 10.49
N LEU A 92 -16.88 1.83 10.02
CA LEU A 92 -17.63 2.78 10.85
C LEU A 92 -18.85 2.14 11.49
N LYS A 93 -19.58 1.31 10.76
CA LYS A 93 -20.73 0.56 11.30
C LYS A 93 -20.26 -0.38 12.43
N LYS A 94 -19.14 -1.11 12.25
CA LYS A 94 -18.57 -2.00 13.26
C LYS A 94 -18.16 -1.21 14.52
N LEU A 95 -17.46 -0.08 14.37
CA LEU A 95 -17.08 0.80 15.47
C LEU A 95 -18.30 1.33 16.25
N THR A 96 -19.34 1.77 15.54
CA THR A 96 -20.59 2.24 16.16
C THR A 96 -21.26 1.15 16.99
N LEU A 97 -21.28 -0.09 16.50
CA LEU A 97 -21.84 -1.23 17.24
C LEU A 97 -21.01 -1.56 18.48
N LEU A 98 -19.69 -1.51 18.39
CA LEU A 98 -18.79 -1.72 19.52
C LEU A 98 -18.94 -0.62 20.59
N ALA A 99 -19.01 0.65 20.17
CA ALA A 99 -19.23 1.78 21.09
C ALA A 99 -20.56 1.69 21.84
N ARG A 100 -21.63 1.27 21.16
CA ARG A 100 -22.93 1.05 21.80
C ARG A 100 -22.89 -0.07 22.86
N LYS A 101 -22.13 -1.15 22.59
CA LYS A 101 -21.95 -2.25 23.55
C LYS A 101 -21.12 -1.85 24.77
N SER A 102 -20.15 -0.96 24.60
CA SER A 102 -19.28 -0.47 25.69
C SER A 102 -19.85 0.72 26.47
N GLY A 103 -21.02 1.24 26.08
CA GLY A 103 -21.63 2.42 26.71
C GLY A 103 -20.87 3.74 26.46
N SER A 104 -19.89 3.73 25.57
CA SER A 104 -19.11 4.91 25.20
C SER A 104 -19.66 5.48 23.89
N ILE A 105 -20.29 6.65 23.96
CA ILE A 105 -20.67 7.43 22.79
C ILE A 105 -19.40 8.15 22.35
N ARG A 106 -18.71 7.62 21.33
CA ARG A 106 -17.67 8.35 20.61
C ARG A 106 -18.30 8.89 19.32
N ASP A 107 -18.27 10.22 19.17
CA ASP A 107 -18.58 10.84 17.90
C ASP A 107 -17.47 10.48 16.91
N PHE A 108 -17.82 9.72 15.85
CA PHE A 108 -16.91 9.35 14.77
C PHE A 108 -16.89 10.42 13.67
N GLU A 109 -17.21 11.69 14.01
CA GLU A 109 -17.23 12.82 13.08
C GLU A 109 -15.83 13.24 12.63
N ASP A 110 -14.77 12.86 13.37
CA ASP A 110 -13.38 13.19 13.04
C ASP A 110 -12.74 12.32 11.93
N ILE A 111 -13.53 11.45 11.29
CA ILE A 111 -13.00 10.66 10.17
C ILE A 111 -13.07 11.52 8.90
N LEU A 112 -11.90 11.82 8.33
CA LEU A 112 -11.73 12.61 7.12
C LEU A 112 -12.72 12.22 6.01
N PRO A 113 -13.19 13.18 5.19
CA PRO A 113 -13.97 12.88 3.98
C PRO A 113 -13.26 11.84 3.11
N VAL A 114 -14.04 10.97 2.45
CA VAL A 114 -13.50 9.85 1.64
C VAL A 114 -12.52 10.35 0.58
N GLU A 115 -12.80 11.51 -0.01
CA GLU A 115 -11.98 12.11 -1.06
C GLU A 115 -10.61 12.51 -0.53
N GLN A 116 -10.54 13.20 0.61
CA GLN A 116 -9.27 13.64 1.22
C GLN A 116 -8.41 12.45 1.70
N ASP A 117 -9.06 11.42 2.23
CA ASP A 117 -8.38 10.23 2.70
C ASP A 117 -7.81 9.42 1.52
N LEU A 118 -8.54 9.35 0.40
CA LEU A 118 -8.07 8.74 -0.85
C LEU A 118 -6.92 9.52 -1.51
N GLU A 119 -7.01 10.85 -1.55
CA GLU A 119 -5.94 11.70 -2.06
C GLU A 119 -4.64 11.50 -1.28
N GLN A 120 -4.70 11.46 0.07
CA GLN A 120 -3.54 11.18 0.90
C GLN A 120 -2.95 9.79 0.66
N HIS A 121 -3.78 8.77 0.38
CA HIS A 121 -3.32 7.43 0.01
C HIS A 121 -2.69 7.42 -1.39
N GLU A 122 -3.28 8.10 -2.36
CA GLU A 122 -2.73 8.18 -3.71
C GLU A 122 -1.40 8.93 -3.73
N GLU A 123 -1.25 10.01 -2.95
CA GLU A 123 0.03 10.70 -2.78
C GLU A 123 1.10 9.82 -2.15
N LYS A 124 0.75 9.04 -1.11
CA LYS A 124 1.68 8.10 -0.48
C LYS A 124 2.09 6.98 -1.43
N ASP A 125 1.13 6.37 -2.12
CA ASP A 125 1.39 5.32 -3.10
C ASP A 125 2.33 5.82 -4.22
N GLU A 126 2.11 7.04 -4.71
CA GLU A 126 2.98 7.67 -5.71
C GLU A 126 4.37 7.97 -5.16
N GLN A 127 4.48 8.46 -3.92
CA GLN A 127 5.76 8.66 -3.26
C GLN A 127 6.53 7.35 -3.08
N PHE A 128 5.85 6.25 -2.70
CA PHE A 128 6.45 4.92 -2.63
C PHE A 128 6.91 4.42 -4.01
N ARG A 129 6.10 4.63 -5.05
CA ARG A 129 6.46 4.30 -6.42
C ARG A 129 7.70 5.07 -6.88
N MET A 130 7.73 6.38 -6.64
CA MET A 130 8.86 7.23 -6.97
C MET A 130 10.12 6.83 -6.20
N MET A 131 10.00 6.48 -4.92
CA MET A 131 11.12 5.99 -4.11
C MET A 131 11.67 4.68 -4.67
N GLY A 132 10.81 3.74 -5.06
CA GLY A 132 11.21 2.49 -5.71
C GLY A 132 11.98 2.71 -7.02
N LEU A 133 11.52 3.65 -7.85
CA LEU A 133 12.22 4.02 -9.09
C LEU A 133 13.57 4.70 -8.81
N ALA A 134 13.63 5.60 -7.83
CA ALA A 134 14.86 6.26 -7.45
C ALA A 134 15.90 5.28 -6.88
N LEU A 135 15.47 4.32 -6.03
CA LEU A 135 16.32 3.24 -5.53
C LEU A 135 16.82 2.33 -6.66
N GLY A 136 15.97 2.02 -7.65
CA GLY A 136 16.37 1.27 -8.83
C GLY A 136 17.45 1.97 -9.67
N LYS A 137 17.39 3.31 -9.76
CA LYS A 137 18.38 4.14 -10.49
C LYS A 137 19.63 4.45 -9.68
N LEU A 138 19.63 4.20 -8.36
CA LEU A 138 20.73 4.61 -7.48
C LEU A 138 22.04 3.88 -7.80
N GLY A 139 21.95 2.60 -8.18
CA GLY A 139 23.10 1.74 -8.50
C GLY A 139 23.86 1.30 -7.25
N GLU A 140 24.72 0.29 -7.45
CA GLU A 140 25.59 -0.23 -6.39
C GLU A 140 26.84 0.63 -6.23
N PRO A 141 27.46 0.68 -5.04
CA PRO A 141 27.02 0.04 -3.78
C PRO A 141 25.97 0.84 -3.01
N CYS A 142 25.54 1.98 -3.52
CA CYS A 142 24.67 2.90 -2.80
C CYS A 142 23.30 2.31 -2.47
N LYS A 143 22.71 1.53 -3.38
CA LYS A 143 21.43 0.86 -3.17
C LYS A 143 21.52 -0.07 -1.96
N THR A 144 22.47 -0.99 -1.98
CA THR A 144 22.66 -1.96 -0.88
C THR A 144 22.97 -1.28 0.45
N ILE A 145 23.80 -0.21 0.48
CA ILE A 145 24.08 0.54 1.71
C ILE A 145 22.81 1.16 2.31
N ILE A 146 21.93 1.72 1.48
CA ILE A 146 20.68 2.33 1.92
C ILE A 146 19.70 1.24 2.41
N GLU A 147 19.55 0.14 1.67
CA GLU A 147 18.71 -0.98 2.06
C GLU A 147 19.19 -1.63 3.36
N ASP A 148 20.49 -1.90 3.50
CA ASP A 148 21.07 -2.46 4.72
C ASP A 148 20.78 -1.61 5.95
N PHE A 149 20.93 -0.29 5.83
CA PHE A 149 20.74 0.58 6.98
C PHE A 149 19.28 0.84 7.33
N TYR A 150 18.41 1.14 6.34
CA TYR A 150 17.03 1.60 6.58
C TYR A 150 16.00 0.46 6.55
N ILE A 151 16.27 -0.64 5.86
CA ILE A 151 15.33 -1.75 5.72
C ILE A 151 15.76 -2.91 6.64
N HIS A 152 17.05 -3.28 6.58
CA HIS A 152 17.56 -4.41 7.35
C HIS A 152 18.06 -4.03 8.75
N ASN A 153 18.06 -2.71 9.08
CA ASN A 153 18.54 -2.18 10.37
C ASN A 153 19.97 -2.57 10.74
N ASN A 154 20.84 -2.79 9.74
CA ASN A 154 22.23 -3.12 9.97
C ASN A 154 22.98 -1.91 10.56
N SER A 155 23.89 -2.17 11.51
CA SER A 155 24.71 -1.11 12.10
C SER A 155 25.73 -0.55 11.10
N MET A 156 26.28 0.63 11.39
CA MET A 156 27.39 1.17 10.58
C MET A 156 28.65 0.32 10.64
N GLN A 157 28.83 -0.47 11.69
CA GLN A 157 29.92 -1.41 11.82
C GLN A 157 29.74 -2.60 10.87
N ASP A 158 28.53 -3.17 10.81
CA ASP A 158 28.22 -4.28 9.90
C ASP A 158 28.38 -3.86 8.44
N ILE A 159 27.93 -2.65 8.10
CA ILE A 159 28.09 -2.06 6.76
C ILE A 159 29.57 -1.81 6.45
N CYS A 160 30.36 -1.34 7.44
CA CYS A 160 31.78 -1.15 7.30
C CYS A 160 32.50 -2.46 6.94
N GLU A 161 32.20 -3.53 7.66
CA GLU A 161 32.77 -4.86 7.45
C GLU A 161 32.33 -5.45 6.10
N LYS A 162 31.03 -5.36 5.78
CA LYS A 162 30.45 -5.88 4.53
C LYS A 162 31.09 -5.27 3.29
N PHE A 163 31.37 -3.97 3.31
CA PHE A 163 31.90 -3.24 2.16
C PHE A 163 33.40 -2.96 2.24
N GLY A 164 34.08 -3.44 3.28
CA GLY A 164 35.53 -3.28 3.44
C GLY A 164 35.99 -1.83 3.67
N TYR A 165 35.18 -1.01 4.32
CA TYR A 165 35.57 0.34 4.69
C TYR A 165 36.56 0.32 5.85
N THR A 166 37.44 1.31 5.91
CA THR A 166 38.53 1.39 6.91
C THR A 166 37.98 1.55 8.34
N ASN A 167 36.84 2.20 8.50
CA ASN A 167 36.17 2.41 9.79
C ASN A 167 34.68 2.77 9.58
N ALA A 168 33.90 2.72 10.65
CA ALA A 168 32.48 3.03 10.64
C ALA A 168 32.15 4.47 10.20
N ASP A 169 33.04 5.43 10.44
CA ASP A 169 32.85 6.83 9.99
C ASP A 169 32.97 6.94 8.47
N ASN A 170 33.82 6.18 7.84
CA ASN A 170 33.89 6.12 6.38
C ASN A 170 32.62 5.48 5.78
N ALA A 171 32.08 4.43 6.39
CA ALA A 171 30.79 3.86 6.01
C ALA A 171 29.66 4.87 6.17
N LYS A 172 29.64 5.63 7.28
CA LYS A 172 28.65 6.70 7.53
C LYS A 172 28.72 7.82 6.50
N ASN A 173 29.92 8.26 6.15
CA ASN A 173 30.15 9.26 5.12
C ASN A 173 29.68 8.76 3.75
N GLN A 174 29.94 7.49 3.42
CA GLN A 174 29.46 6.91 2.17
C GLN A 174 27.94 6.79 2.15
N LYS A 175 27.31 6.32 3.24
CA LYS A 175 25.85 6.32 3.39
C LYS A 175 25.26 7.70 3.15
N TYR A 176 25.86 8.75 3.74
CA TYR A 176 25.40 10.13 3.52
C TYR A 176 25.45 10.54 2.06
N LYS A 177 26.55 10.27 1.35
CA LYS A 177 26.68 10.53 -0.09
C LYS A 177 25.62 9.78 -0.90
N CYS A 178 25.37 8.51 -0.57
CA CYS A 178 24.35 7.69 -1.21
C CYS A 178 22.95 8.26 -0.97
N LEU A 179 22.66 8.73 0.25
CA LEU A 179 21.38 9.36 0.59
C LEU A 179 21.17 10.67 -0.19
N GLN A 180 22.21 11.49 -0.32
CA GLN A 180 22.13 12.72 -1.14
C GLN A 180 21.88 12.42 -2.62
N ARG A 181 22.50 11.35 -3.14
CA ARG A 181 22.25 10.89 -4.51
C ARG A 181 20.82 10.36 -4.69
N LEU A 182 20.33 9.55 -3.74
CA LEU A 182 18.96 9.08 -3.73
C LEU A 182 17.95 10.23 -3.71
N LYS A 183 18.18 11.22 -2.85
CA LYS A 183 17.35 12.42 -2.77
C LYS A 183 17.28 13.17 -4.12
N LYS A 184 18.41 13.35 -4.80
CA LYS A 184 18.43 13.97 -6.14
C LYS A 184 17.62 13.16 -7.15
N LEU A 185 17.78 11.82 -7.17
CA LEU A 185 17.05 10.95 -8.07
C LEU A 185 15.54 10.95 -7.80
N PHE A 186 15.14 11.03 -6.53
CA PHE A 186 13.74 11.09 -6.14
C PHE A 186 13.04 12.35 -6.67
N PHE A 187 13.69 13.51 -6.63
CA PHE A 187 13.12 14.76 -7.13
C PHE A 187 13.31 14.98 -8.64
N GLN A 188 13.98 14.05 -9.34
CA GLN A 188 14.16 14.08 -10.79
C GLN A 188 13.26 13.10 -11.54
N VAL A 189 12.50 12.31 -10.81
CA VAL A 189 11.49 11.38 -11.35
C VAL A 189 10.16 12.09 -11.45
#